data_44a246ad420a9548abda5325b36266a7
#
_entry.id   44a246ad420a9548abda5325b36266a7
#
_cell.length_a   1.000
_cell.length_b   1.000
_cell.length_c   1.000
_cell.angle_alpha   90.00
_cell.angle_beta   90.00
_cell.angle_gamma   90.00
#
_symmetry.space_group_name_H-M   'P 1'
#
loop_
_entity.id
_entity.type
_entity.pdbx_description
1 polymer ?
#
loop_
_entity_poly.entity_id
_entity_poly.type
_entity_poly.pdbx_seq_one_letter_code
_entity_poly.pdbx_strand_id
1 'polypeptide(L)'
;MNSREYLLKEYRPVVAGKLYPAVFTGKRGRKTPPSRRLFVDLNADIAQEEDLVYLMLVDGELKYIGYTATSLRVRMNNYGKGRFPTMGGTNKHIYNLIMDSDLEVEILVIIPGKSNLYGLDISLARSLEYTLIQHHTPEWNRQMR
;
A
#
# COMPACT_ATOMS: atom_id res chain seq x y z
N MET A 1 -7.31 -11.36 19.29
CA MET A 1 -6.35 -10.42 18.67
C MET A 1 -6.67 -10.32 17.20
N ASN A 2 -6.91 -9.11 16.66
CA ASN A 2 -7.13 -8.93 15.23
C ASN A 2 -5.79 -8.91 14.47
N SER A 3 -5.85 -8.88 13.14
CA SER A 3 -4.63 -8.86 12.32
C SER A 3 -3.70 -7.71 12.69
N ARG A 4 -4.25 -6.52 12.91
CA ARG A 4 -3.47 -5.33 13.23
C ARG A 4 -2.66 -5.49 14.51
N GLU A 5 -3.28 -5.97 15.58
CA GLU A 5 -2.59 -6.17 16.86
C GLU A 5 -1.46 -7.20 16.72
N TYR A 6 -1.73 -8.30 16.03
CA TYR A 6 -0.74 -9.33 15.75
C TYR A 6 0.45 -8.77 14.97
N LEU A 7 0.19 -8.03 13.89
CA LEU A 7 1.24 -7.46 13.04
C LEU A 7 2.09 -6.45 13.79
N LEU A 8 1.48 -5.59 14.60
CA LEU A 8 2.21 -4.60 15.39
C LEU A 8 3.12 -5.26 16.41
N LYS A 9 2.67 -6.34 17.03
CA LYS A 9 3.44 -7.08 18.02
C LYS A 9 4.58 -7.87 17.40
N GLU A 10 4.31 -8.62 16.34
CA GLU A 10 5.28 -9.56 15.76
C GLU A 10 6.30 -8.89 14.86
N TYR A 11 5.89 -7.92 14.04
CA TYR A 11 6.76 -7.31 13.03
C TYR A 11 7.16 -5.87 13.33
N ARG A 12 6.51 -5.24 14.30
CA ARG A 12 6.76 -3.84 14.71
C ARG A 12 6.84 -2.88 13.52
N PRO A 13 5.84 -2.89 12.62
CA PRO A 13 5.84 -1.98 11.48
C PRO A 13 5.62 -0.53 11.93
N VAL A 14 5.97 0.40 11.03
CA VAL A 14 5.64 1.81 11.21
C VAL A 14 4.25 2.06 10.64
N VAL A 15 3.41 2.79 11.37
CA VAL A 15 2.12 3.27 10.84
C VAL A 15 2.42 4.41 9.88
N ALA A 16 2.18 4.19 8.59
CA ALA A 16 2.60 5.12 7.56
C ALA A 16 1.51 6.09 7.11
N GLY A 17 0.25 5.70 7.19
CA GLY A 17 -0.86 6.54 6.77
C GLY A 17 -2.04 5.74 6.27
N LYS A 18 -2.76 6.31 5.28
CA LYS A 18 -3.97 5.69 4.77
C LYS A 18 -4.28 6.08 3.32
N LEU A 19 -5.09 5.23 2.68
CA LEU A 19 -5.73 5.49 1.40
C LEU A 19 -7.24 5.52 1.63
N TYR A 20 -7.94 6.45 0.98
CA TYR A 20 -9.40 6.55 1.15
C TYR A 20 -10.03 7.28 -0.04
N PRO A 21 -11.28 6.95 -0.38
CA PRO A 21 -12.02 7.69 -1.40
C PRO A 21 -12.52 9.01 -0.83
N ALA A 22 -12.45 10.06 -1.64
CA ALA A 22 -13.05 11.35 -1.30
C ALA A 22 -13.37 12.13 -2.58
N VAL A 23 -14.17 13.19 -2.44
CA VAL A 23 -14.52 14.04 -3.56
C VAL A 23 -13.40 15.04 -3.82
N PHE A 24 -12.91 15.06 -5.05
CA PHE A 24 -11.94 16.04 -5.52
C PHE A 24 -12.69 17.16 -6.25
N THR A 25 -12.52 18.40 -5.80
CA THR A 25 -13.21 19.57 -6.34
C THR A 25 -12.40 20.34 -7.38
N GLY A 26 -11.19 19.90 -7.66
CA GLY A 26 -10.30 20.54 -8.62
C GLY A 26 -9.48 21.66 -8.03
N LYS A 27 -8.64 22.29 -8.88
CA LYS A 27 -7.86 23.47 -8.48
C LYS A 27 -8.75 24.70 -8.47
N ARG A 28 -8.46 25.63 -7.54
CA ARG A 28 -9.14 26.91 -7.46
C ARG A 28 -9.20 27.61 -8.82
N GLY A 29 -10.39 28.05 -9.23
CA GLY A 29 -10.61 28.74 -10.51
C GLY A 29 -10.88 27.84 -11.70
N ARG A 30 -10.83 26.51 -11.56
CA ARG A 30 -11.21 25.58 -12.64
C ARG A 30 -12.65 25.14 -12.49
N LYS A 31 -13.41 25.22 -13.60
CA LYS A 31 -14.79 24.73 -13.68
C LYS A 31 -14.84 23.23 -13.97
N THR A 32 -14.10 22.43 -13.21
CA THR A 32 -14.15 20.96 -13.34
C THR A 32 -15.23 20.42 -12.41
N PRO A 33 -16.10 19.51 -12.90
CA PRO A 33 -17.06 18.86 -12.02
C PRO A 33 -16.36 18.14 -10.88
N PRO A 34 -16.92 18.11 -9.67
CA PRO A 34 -16.40 17.28 -8.59
C PRO A 34 -16.32 15.83 -9.04
N SER A 35 -15.22 15.17 -8.70
CA SER A 35 -15.04 13.74 -9.00
C SER A 35 -14.54 13.02 -7.76
N ARG A 36 -14.98 11.77 -7.62
CA ARG A 36 -14.54 10.91 -6.53
C ARG A 36 -13.19 10.29 -6.90
N ARG A 37 -12.20 10.41 -6.03
CA ARG A 37 -10.84 9.94 -6.27
C ARG A 37 -10.27 9.25 -5.05
N LEU A 38 -9.23 8.47 -5.26
CA LEU A 38 -8.45 7.86 -4.19
C LEU A 38 -7.43 8.86 -3.68
N PHE A 39 -7.53 9.19 -2.39
CA PHE A 39 -6.59 10.08 -1.72
C PHE A 39 -5.53 9.28 -0.97
N VAL A 40 -4.32 9.84 -0.92
CA VAL A 40 -3.16 9.27 -0.25
C VAL A 40 -2.74 10.23 0.86
N ASP A 41 -2.81 9.77 2.11
CA ASP A 41 -2.39 10.55 3.27
C ASP A 41 -1.29 9.78 4.00
N LEU A 42 -0.04 10.22 3.82
CA LEU A 42 1.13 9.55 4.39
C LEU A 42 1.87 10.50 5.34
N ASN A 43 2.39 9.94 6.42
CA ASN A 43 3.32 10.65 7.29
C ASN A 43 4.58 11.04 6.51
N ALA A 44 4.99 12.31 6.63
CA ALA A 44 6.06 12.87 5.81
C ALA A 44 7.40 12.17 6.03
N ASP A 45 7.67 11.70 7.23
CA ASP A 45 8.92 11.03 7.59
C ASP A 45 9.06 9.63 7.00
N ILE A 46 7.95 8.99 6.60
CA ILE A 46 7.97 7.65 5.99
C ILE A 46 7.70 7.70 4.49
N ALA A 47 7.11 8.78 3.98
CA ALA A 47 6.64 8.86 2.60
C ALA A 47 7.76 8.68 1.55
N GLN A 48 8.99 9.08 1.86
CA GLN A 48 10.13 9.03 0.95
C GLN A 48 11.00 7.78 1.12
N GLU A 49 10.66 6.91 2.07
CA GLU A 49 11.39 5.67 2.28
C GLU A 49 11.18 4.70 1.12
N GLU A 50 12.24 3.99 0.76
CA GLU A 50 12.29 3.08 -0.39
C GLU A 50 12.64 1.66 0.06
N ASP A 51 12.50 0.69 -0.86
CA ASP A 51 12.89 -0.70 -0.64
C ASP A 51 12.23 -1.26 0.64
N LEU A 52 10.92 -1.35 0.61
CA LEU A 52 10.13 -1.71 1.79
C LEU A 52 8.95 -2.62 1.44
N VAL A 53 8.41 -3.24 2.49
CA VAL A 53 7.16 -3.99 2.44
C VAL A 53 6.07 -3.12 3.04
N TYR A 54 4.92 -3.04 2.37
CA TYR A 54 3.76 -2.36 2.91
C TYR A 54 2.60 -3.32 3.10
N LEU A 55 1.83 -3.06 4.14
CA LEU A 55 0.68 -3.88 4.54
C LEU A 55 -0.56 -3.00 4.45
N MET A 56 -1.58 -3.48 3.76
CA MET A 56 -2.87 -2.78 3.66
C MET A 56 -3.89 -3.45 4.56
N LEU A 57 -4.48 -2.68 5.48
CA LEU A 57 -5.48 -3.16 6.42
C LEU A 57 -6.80 -2.41 6.24
N VAL A 58 -7.90 -3.13 6.36
CA VAL A 58 -9.25 -2.57 6.40
C VAL A 58 -9.91 -3.03 7.70
N ASP A 59 -10.35 -2.09 8.52
CA ASP A 59 -10.98 -2.36 9.82
C ASP A 59 -10.14 -3.31 10.69
N GLY A 60 -8.81 -3.11 10.67
CA GLY A 60 -7.88 -3.92 11.45
C GLY A 60 -7.53 -5.27 10.86
N GLU A 61 -8.06 -5.62 9.69
CA GLU A 61 -7.80 -6.90 9.02
C GLU A 61 -6.82 -6.71 7.86
N LEU A 62 -5.80 -7.57 7.81
CA LEU A 62 -4.81 -7.56 6.74
C LEU A 62 -5.44 -8.03 5.43
N LYS A 63 -5.41 -7.16 4.40
CA LYS A 63 -6.00 -7.45 3.09
C LYS A 63 -4.96 -7.65 2.00
N TYR A 64 -3.82 -6.97 2.09
CA TYR A 64 -2.82 -7.01 1.02
C TYR A 64 -1.41 -6.79 1.58
N ILE A 65 -0.45 -7.50 1.00
CA ILE A 65 0.99 -7.31 1.25
C ILE A 65 1.66 -7.00 -0.08
N GLY A 66 2.42 -5.92 -0.12
CA GLY A 66 3.14 -5.51 -1.32
C GLY A 66 4.58 -5.11 -1.04
N TYR A 67 5.35 -4.97 -2.10
CA TYR A 67 6.73 -4.51 -2.07
C TYR A 67 6.87 -3.30 -2.99
N THR A 68 7.73 -2.36 -2.62
CA THR A 68 8.14 -1.30 -3.53
C THR A 68 9.65 -1.06 -3.43
N ALA A 69 10.30 -0.95 -4.59
CA ALA A 69 11.68 -0.50 -4.69
C ALA A 69 11.78 1.03 -4.67
N THR A 70 10.72 1.70 -5.12
CA THR A 70 10.62 3.17 -5.15
C THR A 70 10.08 3.69 -3.82
N SER A 71 9.93 5.02 -3.71
CA SER A 71 9.36 5.59 -2.49
C SER A 71 7.93 5.12 -2.24
N LEU A 72 7.56 5.06 -0.98
CA LEU A 72 6.20 4.72 -0.58
C LEU A 72 5.19 5.67 -1.24
N ARG A 73 5.48 6.96 -1.29
CA ARG A 73 4.59 7.95 -1.92
C ARG A 73 4.34 7.64 -3.38
N VAL A 74 5.40 7.36 -4.15
CA VAL A 74 5.25 7.02 -5.57
C VAL A 74 4.37 5.77 -5.73
N ARG A 75 4.63 4.75 -4.92
CA ARG A 75 3.86 3.49 -4.98
C ARG A 75 2.39 3.71 -4.64
N MET A 76 2.10 4.43 -3.57
CA MET A 76 0.71 4.71 -3.17
C MET A 76 -0.01 5.59 -4.19
N ASN A 77 0.67 6.61 -4.73
CA ASN A 77 0.09 7.45 -5.79
C ASN A 77 -0.24 6.65 -7.05
N ASN A 78 0.52 5.61 -7.35
CA ASN A 78 0.25 4.73 -8.50
C ASN A 78 -1.08 3.99 -8.37
N TYR A 79 -1.53 3.69 -7.16
CA TYR A 79 -2.87 3.12 -6.97
C TYR A 79 -3.98 4.08 -7.41
N GLY A 80 -3.81 5.38 -7.18
CA GLY A 80 -4.75 6.40 -7.65
C GLY A 80 -4.89 6.45 -9.17
N LYS A 81 -3.85 6.03 -9.90
CA LYS A 81 -3.89 5.94 -11.37
C LYS A 81 -4.78 4.82 -11.89
N GLY A 82 -5.24 3.91 -11.02
CA GLY A 82 -6.19 2.86 -11.39
C GLY A 82 -7.51 3.37 -11.95
N ARG A 83 -7.82 4.67 -11.77
CA ARG A 83 -8.99 5.32 -12.37
C ARG A 83 -8.91 5.43 -13.90
N PHE A 84 -7.72 5.37 -14.47
CA PHE A 84 -7.52 5.50 -15.91
C PHE A 84 -7.85 4.19 -16.63
N PRO A 85 -8.60 4.24 -17.77
CA PRO A 85 -8.98 3.02 -18.49
C PRO A 85 -7.80 2.20 -19.00
N THR A 86 -6.65 2.85 -19.26
CA THR A 86 -5.44 2.20 -19.76
C THR A 86 -4.66 1.47 -18.68
N MET A 87 -4.95 1.78 -17.42
CA MET A 87 -4.28 1.14 -16.28
C MET A 87 -4.88 -0.26 -16.05
N GLY A 88 -4.01 -1.26 -15.91
CA GLY A 88 -4.42 -2.63 -15.66
C GLY A 88 -3.71 -3.24 -14.44
N GLY A 89 -3.88 -4.54 -14.25
CA GLY A 89 -3.19 -5.32 -13.24
C GLY A 89 -3.54 -4.94 -11.80
N THR A 90 -2.55 -5.05 -10.94
CA THR A 90 -2.69 -4.87 -9.48
C THR A 90 -3.21 -3.47 -9.12
N ASN A 91 -2.70 -2.42 -9.77
CA ASN A 91 -3.11 -1.05 -9.47
C ASN A 91 -4.61 -0.84 -9.67
N LYS A 92 -5.13 -1.33 -10.80
CA LYS A 92 -6.56 -1.21 -11.10
C LYS A 92 -7.40 -2.06 -10.15
N HIS A 93 -6.96 -3.27 -9.85
CA HIS A 93 -7.69 -4.17 -8.97
C HIS A 93 -7.83 -3.59 -7.56
N ILE A 94 -6.74 -3.12 -6.99
CA ILE A 94 -6.74 -2.50 -5.65
C ILE A 94 -7.58 -1.21 -5.67
N TYR A 95 -7.42 -0.36 -6.71
CA TYR A 95 -8.23 0.84 -6.86
C TYR A 95 -9.72 0.52 -6.84
N ASN A 96 -10.16 -0.46 -7.63
CA ASN A 96 -11.57 -0.84 -7.69
C ASN A 96 -12.08 -1.38 -6.35
N LEU A 97 -11.29 -2.21 -5.67
CA LEU A 97 -11.67 -2.73 -4.34
C LEU A 97 -11.93 -1.60 -3.35
N ILE A 98 -11.07 -0.61 -3.32
CA ILE A 98 -11.19 0.53 -2.39
C ILE A 98 -12.38 1.42 -2.78
N MET A 99 -12.49 1.77 -4.06
CA MET A 99 -13.50 2.72 -4.52
C MET A 99 -14.91 2.14 -4.49
N ASP A 100 -15.07 0.90 -4.95
CA ASP A 100 -16.39 0.27 -5.08
C ASP A 100 -17.04 0.00 -3.72
N SER A 101 -16.24 -0.29 -2.70
CA SER A 101 -16.72 -0.58 -1.36
C SER A 101 -16.50 0.56 -0.37
N ASP A 102 -16.03 1.71 -0.85
CA ASP A 102 -15.80 2.91 -0.03
C ASP A 102 -14.93 2.64 1.21
N LEU A 103 -13.79 2.01 0.98
CA LEU A 103 -12.92 1.57 2.06
C LEU A 103 -11.91 2.62 2.48
N GLU A 104 -11.64 2.70 3.78
CA GLU A 104 -10.46 3.36 4.31
C GLU A 104 -9.40 2.29 4.58
N VAL A 105 -8.23 2.44 3.95
CA VAL A 105 -7.14 1.46 4.03
C VAL A 105 -5.99 2.05 4.84
N GLU A 106 -5.67 1.41 5.96
CA GLU A 106 -4.49 1.76 6.75
C GLU A 106 -3.25 1.13 6.12
N ILE A 107 -2.15 1.90 6.08
CA ILE A 107 -0.87 1.44 5.55
C ILE A 107 0.13 1.30 6.69
N LEU A 108 0.62 0.09 6.88
CA LEU A 108 1.75 -0.22 7.76
C LEU A 108 2.97 -0.56 6.90
N VAL A 109 4.17 -0.24 7.37
CA VAL A 109 5.40 -0.40 6.59
C VAL A 109 6.48 -1.10 7.42
N ILE A 110 7.16 -2.06 6.78
CA ILE A 110 8.34 -2.73 7.34
C ILE A 110 9.53 -2.40 6.44
N ILE A 111 10.61 -1.87 7.03
CA ILE A 111 11.84 -1.55 6.31
C ILE A 111 12.94 -2.45 6.87
N PRO A 112 13.13 -3.67 6.29
CA PRO A 112 14.07 -4.63 6.87
C PRO A 112 15.52 -4.32 6.54
N GLY A 113 15.79 -3.45 5.56
CA GLY A 113 17.14 -3.13 5.14
C GLY A 113 17.75 -4.17 4.23
N LYS A 114 19.09 -4.26 4.27
CA LYS A 114 19.86 -5.14 3.39
C LYS A 114 20.75 -6.07 4.19
N SER A 115 21.06 -7.23 3.62
CA SER A 115 22.05 -8.16 4.10
C SER A 115 23.20 -8.25 3.11
N ASN A 116 24.43 -8.39 3.59
CA ASN A 116 25.59 -8.58 2.72
C ASN A 116 25.93 -10.07 2.62
N LEU A 117 25.89 -10.61 1.39
CA LEU A 117 26.32 -11.98 1.07
C LEU A 117 27.29 -11.92 -0.10
N TYR A 118 28.43 -12.56 0.05
CA TYR A 118 29.47 -12.60 -1.00
C TYR A 118 29.90 -11.23 -1.50
N GLY A 119 29.91 -10.22 -0.61
CA GLY A 119 30.22 -8.84 -0.99
C GLY A 119 29.11 -8.09 -1.70
N LEU A 120 27.91 -8.68 -1.80
CA LEU A 120 26.75 -8.10 -2.46
C LEU A 120 25.74 -7.66 -1.41
N ASP A 121 25.16 -6.46 -1.61
CA ASP A 121 24.04 -5.99 -0.81
C ASP A 121 22.75 -6.56 -1.36
N ILE A 122 22.07 -7.35 -0.53
CA ILE A 122 20.82 -8.04 -0.92
C ILE A 122 19.65 -7.41 -0.17
N SER A 123 18.65 -6.93 -0.91
CA SER A 123 17.41 -6.42 -0.33
C SER A 123 16.68 -7.53 0.40
N LEU A 124 16.37 -7.31 1.67
CA LEU A 124 15.56 -8.24 2.46
C LEU A 124 14.07 -8.04 2.24
N ALA A 125 13.65 -6.89 1.73
CA ALA A 125 12.23 -6.55 1.58
C ALA A 125 11.51 -7.47 0.61
N ARG A 126 12.11 -7.79 -0.54
CA ARG A 126 11.49 -8.71 -1.52
C ARG A 126 11.26 -10.10 -0.94
N SER A 127 12.27 -10.64 -0.25
CA SER A 127 12.15 -11.97 0.37
C SER A 127 11.12 -11.96 1.49
N LEU A 128 11.09 -10.88 2.26
CA LEU A 128 10.12 -10.71 3.34
C LEU A 128 8.69 -10.63 2.77
N GLU A 129 8.46 -9.87 1.73
CA GLU A 129 7.15 -9.80 1.07
C GLU A 129 6.67 -11.19 0.66
N TYR A 130 7.50 -11.92 -0.06
CA TYR A 130 7.16 -13.27 -0.52
C TYR A 130 6.80 -14.18 0.66
N THR A 131 7.64 -14.18 1.69
CA THR A 131 7.44 -15.03 2.87
C THR A 131 6.17 -14.66 3.63
N LEU A 132 5.91 -13.35 3.80
CA LEU A 132 4.71 -12.89 4.48
C LEU A 132 3.44 -13.24 3.70
N ILE A 133 3.46 -13.12 2.37
CA ILE A 133 2.32 -13.53 1.54
C ILE A 133 2.03 -15.02 1.69
N GLN A 134 3.06 -15.87 1.68
CA GLN A 134 2.90 -17.30 1.87
C GLN A 134 2.36 -17.65 3.25
N HIS A 135 2.79 -16.92 4.27
CA HIS A 135 2.39 -17.16 5.65
C HIS A 135 0.97 -16.68 5.95
N HIS A 136 0.61 -15.47 5.51
CA HIS A 136 -0.67 -14.85 5.83
C HIS A 136 -1.75 -15.05 4.79
N THR A 137 -1.39 -15.32 3.55
CA THR A 137 -2.31 -15.51 2.41
C THR A 137 -3.44 -14.47 2.38
N PRO A 138 -3.12 -13.14 2.33
CA PRO A 138 -4.15 -12.12 2.38
C PRO A 138 -5.13 -12.23 1.22
N GLU A 139 -6.37 -11.86 1.47
CA GLU A 139 -7.47 -12.00 0.50
C GLU A 139 -7.15 -11.33 -0.84
N TRP A 140 -6.65 -10.10 -0.83
CA TRP A 140 -6.41 -9.37 -2.07
C TRP A 140 -5.21 -9.92 -2.84
N ASN A 141 -4.22 -10.48 -2.17
CA ASN A 141 -3.11 -11.15 -2.85
C ASN A 141 -3.59 -12.41 -3.58
N ARG A 142 -4.50 -13.17 -2.99
CA ARG A 142 -5.06 -14.37 -3.61
C ARG A 142 -5.89 -14.07 -4.85
N GLN A 143 -6.64 -12.97 -4.84
CA GLN A 143 -7.50 -12.57 -5.95
C GLN A 143 -6.71 -12.16 -7.19
N MET A 144 -5.42 -11.88 -7.05
CA MET A 144 -4.55 -11.43 -8.14
C MET A 144 -3.64 -12.51 -8.70
N ARG A 145 -3.87 -13.74 -8.32
CA ARG A 145 -3.15 -14.89 -8.86
C ARG A 145 -3.81 -15.42 -10.14
#